data_661eb47e3721d6af99dabd37d0905218
#
_entry.id   661eb47e3721d6af99dabd37d0905218
#
_cell.length_a   1.000
_cell.length_b   1.000
_cell.length_c   1.000
_cell.angle_alpha   90.00
_cell.angle_beta   90.00
_cell.angle_gamma   90.00
#
_symmetry.space_group_name_H-M   'P 1'
#
loop_
_entity.id
_entity.type
_entity.pdbx_description
1 polymer ?
#
loop_
_entity_poly.entity_id
_entity_poly.type
_entity_poly.pdbx_seq_one_letter_code
_entity_poly.pdbx_strand_id
1 'polypeptide(L)'
;NMNIQQFSNPQFWTSLFPNWWSVIINIIDIALVAWLLYFLIKAIVGTKIMILVRGVIIFFLAQFLANFLGLTTISWLINQVITYGVIALVVIFSPEIRIGLERLGRATEFFTTSEVSQEEKMVQAYVKAVAYMSPRKIGALVAIQGARTLQEYISTGIPLDAEISGELLINIFIPNTPLHDGAVIVRNDKIAVSCAYLPLTENTGISKEFGTRHRAAIGLSEVSDAFTFVVSEETGGI
;
A
#
# COMPACT_ATOMS: atom_id res chain seq x y z
N ASN A 1 0.74 -37.15 -26.26
CA ASN A 1 1.98 -37.17 -27.05
C ASN A 1 1.71 -36.36 -28.32
N MET A 2 1.99 -35.06 -28.28
CA MET A 2 1.97 -34.21 -29.47
C MET A 2 3.17 -34.59 -30.35
N ASN A 3 2.90 -35.10 -31.53
CA ASN A 3 3.93 -35.60 -32.44
C ASN A 3 4.52 -34.42 -33.23
N ILE A 4 5.83 -34.20 -33.08
CA ILE A 4 6.55 -33.05 -33.72
C ILE A 4 6.32 -33.00 -35.25
N GLN A 5 6.03 -34.16 -35.87
CA GLN A 5 5.71 -34.26 -37.29
C GLN A 5 4.40 -33.53 -37.70
N GLN A 6 3.53 -33.20 -36.77
CA GLN A 6 2.31 -32.40 -37.09
C GLN A 6 2.62 -30.98 -37.45
N PHE A 7 3.72 -30.40 -36.93
CA PHE A 7 4.12 -29.02 -37.21
C PHE A 7 4.70 -28.84 -38.65
N SER A 8 5.14 -29.89 -39.29
CA SER A 8 5.63 -29.80 -40.67
C SER A 8 4.56 -29.97 -41.75
N ASN A 9 3.31 -30.22 -41.34
CA ASN A 9 2.18 -30.37 -42.28
C ASN A 9 1.54 -29.01 -42.55
N PRO A 10 1.53 -28.53 -43.82
CA PRO A 10 0.86 -27.26 -44.17
C PRO A 10 -0.62 -27.21 -43.79
N GLN A 11 -1.31 -28.35 -43.79
CA GLN A 11 -2.71 -28.46 -43.41
C GLN A 11 -2.99 -28.19 -41.93
N PHE A 12 -1.99 -28.42 -41.06
CA PHE A 12 -2.08 -28.08 -39.66
C PHE A 12 -2.18 -26.56 -39.49
N TRP A 13 -1.36 -25.79 -40.19
CA TRP A 13 -1.37 -24.33 -40.14
C TRP A 13 -2.62 -23.73 -40.75
N THR A 14 -3.14 -24.28 -41.83
CA THR A 14 -4.40 -23.83 -42.45
C THR A 14 -5.63 -24.16 -41.61
N SER A 15 -5.59 -25.20 -40.76
CA SER A 15 -6.67 -25.51 -39.82
C SER A 15 -6.67 -24.58 -38.59
N LEU A 16 -5.54 -24.00 -38.25
CA LEU A 16 -5.42 -23.02 -37.13
C LEU A 16 -5.90 -21.63 -37.53
N PHE A 17 -5.96 -21.33 -38.86
CA PHE A 17 -6.30 -19.98 -39.35
C PHE A 17 -7.44 -20.02 -40.41
N PRO A 18 -8.62 -20.60 -40.10
CA PRO A 18 -9.70 -20.70 -41.07
C PRO A 18 -10.36 -19.37 -41.40
N ASN A 19 -10.24 -18.34 -40.54
CA ASN A 19 -10.84 -17.02 -40.69
C ASN A 19 -9.99 -15.91 -40.06
N TRP A 20 -10.07 -14.69 -40.58
CA TRP A 20 -9.42 -13.50 -39.96
C TRP A 20 -9.75 -13.35 -38.47
N TRP A 21 -10.93 -13.77 -38.07
CA TRP A 21 -11.38 -13.72 -36.69
C TRP A 21 -10.58 -14.66 -35.77
N SER A 22 -10.25 -15.88 -36.24
CA SER A 22 -9.42 -16.84 -35.47
C SER A 22 -7.97 -16.37 -35.35
N VAL A 23 -7.44 -15.67 -36.36
CA VAL A 23 -6.09 -15.07 -36.26
C VAL A 23 -6.04 -14.01 -35.16
N ILE A 24 -7.04 -13.13 -35.11
CA ILE A 24 -7.15 -12.09 -34.10
C ILE A 24 -7.27 -12.72 -32.70
N ILE A 25 -8.11 -13.73 -32.53
CA ILE A 25 -8.26 -14.43 -31.25
C ILE A 25 -6.95 -15.08 -30.80
N ASN A 26 -6.24 -15.76 -31.72
CA ASN A 26 -4.95 -16.40 -31.39
C ASN A 26 -3.85 -15.37 -31.03
N ILE A 27 -3.84 -14.19 -31.69
CA ILE A 27 -2.93 -13.09 -31.33
C ILE A 27 -3.25 -12.56 -29.95
N ILE A 28 -4.53 -12.36 -29.63
CA ILE A 28 -4.98 -11.88 -28.32
C ILE A 28 -4.62 -12.91 -27.23
N ASP A 29 -4.83 -14.20 -27.51
CA ASP A 29 -4.49 -15.30 -26.57
C ASP A 29 -2.99 -15.32 -26.26
N ILE A 30 -2.15 -15.28 -27.29
CA ILE A 30 -0.70 -15.23 -27.12
C ILE A 30 -0.26 -13.95 -26.37
N ALA A 31 -0.86 -12.80 -26.71
CA ALA A 31 -0.57 -11.54 -26.05
C ALA A 31 -0.97 -11.56 -24.57
N LEU A 32 -2.12 -12.16 -24.26
CA LEU A 32 -2.63 -12.30 -22.89
C LEU A 32 -1.74 -13.22 -22.06
N VAL A 33 -1.33 -14.37 -22.62
CA VAL A 33 -0.39 -15.29 -21.98
C VAL A 33 0.98 -14.62 -21.76
N ALA A 34 1.49 -13.91 -22.75
CA ALA A 34 2.76 -13.19 -22.65
C ALA A 34 2.69 -12.10 -21.59
N TRP A 35 1.58 -11.36 -21.53
CA TRP A 35 1.33 -10.32 -20.52
C TRP A 35 1.25 -10.93 -19.10
N LEU A 36 0.52 -12.05 -18.95
CA LEU A 36 0.41 -12.77 -17.69
C LEU A 36 1.77 -13.26 -17.21
N LEU A 37 2.57 -13.88 -18.09
CA LEU A 37 3.93 -14.33 -17.78
C LEU A 37 4.83 -13.14 -17.41
N TYR A 38 4.77 -12.05 -18.13
CA TYR A 38 5.53 -10.84 -17.81
C TYR A 38 5.19 -10.31 -16.42
N PHE A 39 3.90 -10.24 -16.09
CA PHE A 39 3.44 -9.78 -14.78
C PHE A 39 3.90 -10.72 -13.66
N LEU A 40 3.83 -12.03 -13.89
CA LEU A 40 4.28 -13.06 -12.95
C LEU A 40 5.79 -12.98 -12.71
N ILE A 41 6.59 -12.84 -13.78
CA ILE A 41 8.06 -12.67 -13.68
C ILE A 41 8.39 -11.38 -12.93
N LYS A 42 7.72 -10.27 -13.25
CA LYS A 42 7.93 -8.98 -12.57
C LYS A 42 7.60 -9.05 -11.08
N ALA A 43 6.57 -9.80 -10.68
CA ALA A 43 6.22 -10.00 -9.28
C ALA A 43 7.26 -10.80 -8.50
N ILE A 44 8.00 -11.69 -9.19
CA ILE A 44 9.03 -12.56 -8.59
C ILE A 44 10.40 -11.86 -8.55
N VAL A 45 10.70 -11.00 -9.53
CA VAL A 45 11.97 -10.28 -9.61
C VAL A 45 12.12 -9.32 -8.42
N GLY A 46 13.24 -9.42 -7.70
CA GLY A 46 13.52 -8.60 -6.51
C GLY A 46 13.08 -9.22 -5.18
N THR A 47 12.45 -10.40 -5.21
CA THR A 47 12.06 -11.14 -4.01
C THR A 47 13.06 -12.25 -3.65
N LYS A 48 12.98 -12.75 -2.40
CA LYS A 48 13.77 -13.94 -1.96
C LYS A 48 13.49 -15.19 -2.81
N ILE A 49 12.35 -15.21 -3.50
CA ILE A 49 11.93 -16.28 -4.43
C ILE A 49 12.91 -16.40 -5.61
N MET A 50 13.54 -15.31 -6.06
CA MET A 50 14.49 -15.33 -7.17
C MET A 50 15.72 -16.22 -6.87
N ILE A 51 16.18 -16.25 -5.63
CA ILE A 51 17.29 -17.10 -5.22
C ILE A 51 16.91 -18.58 -5.36
N LEU A 52 15.68 -18.90 -4.98
CA LEU A 52 15.15 -20.25 -5.06
C LEU A 52 14.95 -20.71 -6.52
N VAL A 53 14.41 -19.84 -7.38
CA VAL A 53 14.26 -20.09 -8.82
C VAL A 53 15.61 -20.39 -9.47
N ARG A 54 16.67 -19.65 -9.12
CA ARG A 54 18.04 -19.94 -9.59
C ARG A 54 18.51 -21.31 -9.13
N GLY A 55 18.25 -21.70 -7.87
CA GLY A 55 18.58 -23.02 -7.35
C GLY A 55 17.88 -24.13 -8.14
N VAL A 56 16.59 -24.00 -8.41
CA VAL A 56 15.81 -24.96 -9.19
C VAL A 56 16.35 -25.09 -10.62
N ILE A 57 16.68 -23.98 -11.28
CA ILE A 57 17.27 -23.98 -12.62
C ILE A 57 18.60 -24.77 -12.64
N ILE A 58 19.46 -24.56 -11.63
CA ILE A 58 20.74 -25.29 -11.53
C ILE A 58 20.49 -26.77 -11.39
N PHE A 59 19.51 -27.21 -10.60
CA PHE A 59 19.14 -28.62 -10.46
C PHE A 59 18.67 -29.24 -11.78
N PHE A 60 17.82 -28.55 -12.55
CA PHE A 60 17.38 -28.99 -13.86
C PHE A 60 18.53 -29.08 -14.87
N LEU A 61 19.46 -28.12 -14.81
CA LEU A 61 20.64 -28.11 -15.67
C LEU A 61 21.59 -29.25 -15.34
N ALA A 62 21.79 -29.55 -14.04
CA ALA A 62 22.57 -30.69 -13.57
C ALA A 62 21.93 -32.04 -13.99
N GLN A 63 20.60 -32.17 -13.89
CA GLN A 63 19.85 -33.32 -14.35
C GLN A 63 20.01 -33.53 -15.86
N PHE A 64 19.87 -32.45 -16.65
CA PHE A 64 20.08 -32.55 -18.11
C PHE A 64 21.49 -32.97 -18.45
N LEU A 65 22.51 -32.44 -17.78
CA LEU A 65 23.91 -32.79 -17.99
C LEU A 65 24.22 -34.25 -17.58
N ALA A 66 23.67 -34.68 -16.45
CA ALA A 66 23.82 -36.09 -15.98
C ALA A 66 23.21 -37.07 -16.97
N ASN A 67 22.04 -36.77 -17.53
CA ASN A 67 21.41 -37.60 -18.57
C ASN A 67 22.20 -37.59 -19.86
N PHE A 68 22.73 -36.44 -20.29
CA PHE A 68 23.54 -36.32 -21.51
C PHE A 68 24.86 -37.10 -21.43
N LEU A 69 25.49 -37.11 -20.26
CA LEU A 69 26.72 -37.86 -19.98
C LEU A 69 26.49 -39.33 -19.66
N GLY A 70 25.24 -39.78 -19.59
CA GLY A 70 24.90 -41.17 -19.28
C GLY A 70 25.17 -41.58 -17.82
N LEU A 71 25.24 -40.62 -16.89
CA LEU A 71 25.54 -40.83 -15.47
C LEU A 71 24.28 -41.32 -14.73
N THR A 72 23.99 -42.61 -14.83
CA THR A 72 22.75 -43.23 -14.33
C THR A 72 22.55 -43.04 -12.83
N THR A 73 23.59 -43.20 -12.01
CA THR A 73 23.50 -43.07 -10.54
C THR A 73 23.24 -41.64 -10.11
N ILE A 74 23.93 -40.69 -10.72
CA ILE A 74 23.75 -39.25 -10.44
C ILE A 74 22.38 -38.79 -10.89
N SER A 75 21.95 -39.21 -12.07
CA SER A 75 20.62 -38.91 -12.60
C SER A 75 19.49 -39.43 -11.69
N TRP A 76 19.67 -40.68 -11.19
CA TRP A 76 18.73 -41.26 -10.23
C TRP A 76 18.68 -40.44 -8.92
N LEU A 77 19.86 -40.09 -8.36
CA LEU A 77 19.93 -39.29 -7.12
C LEU A 77 19.25 -37.91 -7.27
N ILE A 78 19.56 -37.22 -8.38
CA ILE A 78 18.97 -35.91 -8.66
C ILE A 78 17.43 -36.02 -8.81
N ASN A 79 16.94 -37.07 -9.47
CA ASN A 79 15.50 -37.32 -9.59
C ASN A 79 14.82 -37.51 -8.22
N GLN A 80 15.46 -38.23 -7.29
CA GLN A 80 14.95 -38.39 -5.93
C GLN A 80 14.90 -37.05 -5.20
N VAL A 81 15.97 -36.23 -5.29
CA VAL A 81 16.03 -34.90 -4.70
C VAL A 81 14.94 -33.98 -5.29
N ILE A 82 14.73 -34.04 -6.61
CA ILE A 82 13.66 -33.24 -7.25
C ILE A 82 12.29 -33.68 -6.73
N THR A 83 12.02 -34.98 -6.70
CA THR A 83 10.72 -35.54 -6.30
C THR A 83 10.35 -35.17 -4.86
N TYR A 84 11.27 -35.42 -3.93
CA TYR A 84 11.03 -35.06 -2.52
C TYR A 84 11.16 -33.55 -2.28
N GLY A 85 12.01 -32.87 -3.06
CA GLY A 85 12.18 -31.42 -3.04
C GLY A 85 10.91 -30.68 -3.41
N VAL A 86 10.13 -31.14 -4.39
CA VAL A 86 8.83 -30.55 -4.74
C VAL A 86 7.87 -30.64 -3.56
N ILE A 87 7.80 -31.77 -2.86
CA ILE A 87 6.95 -31.95 -1.69
C ILE A 87 7.39 -30.98 -0.58
N ALA A 88 8.69 -30.94 -0.28
CA ALA A 88 9.23 -30.01 0.72
C ALA A 88 8.95 -28.53 0.36
N LEU A 89 9.05 -28.20 -0.92
CA LEU A 89 8.79 -26.85 -1.42
C LEU A 89 7.34 -26.44 -1.22
N VAL A 90 6.37 -27.31 -1.49
CA VAL A 90 4.94 -27.07 -1.23
C VAL A 90 4.69 -26.83 0.26
N VAL A 91 5.32 -27.60 1.15
CA VAL A 91 5.16 -27.42 2.60
C VAL A 91 5.79 -26.11 3.06
N ILE A 92 6.98 -25.77 2.59
CA ILE A 92 7.68 -24.53 2.95
C ILE A 92 6.91 -23.29 2.47
N PHE A 93 6.34 -23.34 1.26
CA PHE A 93 5.58 -22.22 0.69
C PHE A 93 4.07 -22.24 1.02
N SER A 94 3.62 -23.20 1.82
CA SER A 94 2.21 -23.26 2.26
C SER A 94 1.69 -21.94 2.86
N PRO A 95 2.44 -21.23 3.72
CA PRO A 95 1.98 -19.93 4.24
C PRO A 95 1.89 -18.84 3.16
N GLU A 96 2.83 -18.80 2.21
CA GLU A 96 2.82 -17.83 1.11
C GLU A 96 1.68 -18.09 0.14
N ILE A 97 1.41 -19.35 -0.17
CA ILE A 97 0.27 -19.76 -0.99
C ILE A 97 -1.05 -19.35 -0.31
N ARG A 98 -1.16 -19.56 1.01
CA ARG A 98 -2.33 -19.18 1.79
C ARG A 98 -2.56 -17.65 1.72
N ILE A 99 -1.52 -16.85 1.95
CA ILE A 99 -1.59 -15.38 1.86
C ILE A 99 -1.97 -14.95 0.44
N GLY A 100 -1.42 -15.59 -0.59
CA GLY A 100 -1.74 -15.32 -1.99
C GLY A 100 -3.21 -15.59 -2.31
N LEU A 101 -3.73 -16.75 -1.87
CA LEU A 101 -5.14 -17.13 -2.05
C LEU A 101 -6.08 -16.21 -1.25
N GLU A 102 -5.69 -15.81 -0.04
CA GLU A 102 -6.46 -14.86 0.77
C GLU A 102 -6.55 -13.48 0.10
N ARG A 103 -5.46 -12.98 -0.49
CA ARG A 103 -5.46 -11.75 -1.28
C ARG A 103 -6.35 -11.85 -2.52
N LEU A 104 -6.34 -12.99 -3.21
CA LEU A 104 -7.23 -13.24 -4.34
C LEU A 104 -8.69 -13.32 -3.90
N GLY A 105 -8.99 -13.95 -2.76
CA GLY A 105 -10.33 -13.99 -2.16
C GLY A 105 -10.84 -12.61 -1.80
N ARG A 106 -9.99 -11.78 -1.19
CA ARG A 106 -10.33 -10.38 -0.87
C ARG A 106 -10.54 -9.51 -2.12
N ALA A 107 -9.85 -9.79 -3.23
CA ALA A 107 -10.05 -9.06 -4.47
C ALA A 107 -11.50 -9.24 -5.02
N THR A 108 -12.17 -10.34 -4.68
CA THR A 108 -13.59 -10.54 -5.02
C THR A 108 -14.54 -9.83 -4.05
N GLU A 109 -14.12 -9.55 -2.81
CA GLU A 109 -14.88 -8.76 -1.85
C GLU A 109 -14.93 -7.27 -2.20
N PHE A 110 -13.96 -6.75 -2.97
CA PHE A 110 -14.00 -5.37 -3.48
C PHE A 110 -15.24 -5.05 -4.33
N PHE A 111 -15.93 -6.05 -4.84
CA PHE A 111 -17.18 -5.87 -5.59
C PHE A 111 -18.45 -5.93 -4.72
N THR A 112 -18.35 -6.27 -3.43
CA THR A 112 -19.53 -6.53 -2.59
C THR A 112 -19.58 -5.78 -1.26
N THR A 113 -18.47 -5.20 -0.83
CA THR A 113 -18.47 -4.41 0.41
C THR A 113 -18.15 -2.97 0.04
N SER A 114 -19.08 -2.06 0.28
CA SER A 114 -18.76 -0.64 0.37
C SER A 114 -17.77 -0.47 1.52
N GLU A 115 -16.47 -0.66 1.26
CA GLU A 115 -15.46 -0.21 2.21
C GLU A 115 -15.70 1.29 2.38
N VAL A 116 -16.04 1.67 3.61
CA VAL A 116 -16.01 3.06 4.05
C VAL A 116 -14.72 3.65 3.49
N SER A 117 -14.85 4.65 2.61
CA SER A 117 -13.69 5.18 1.89
C SER A 117 -12.64 5.63 2.90
N GLN A 118 -11.36 5.62 2.54
CA GLN A 118 -10.29 6.06 3.45
C GLN A 118 -10.56 7.48 3.97
N GLU A 119 -11.13 8.32 3.11
CA GLU A 119 -11.59 9.68 3.45
C GLU A 119 -12.68 9.66 4.51
N GLU A 120 -13.63 8.75 4.41
CA GLU A 120 -14.73 8.62 5.36
C GLU A 120 -14.24 8.13 6.73
N LYS A 121 -13.27 7.22 6.77
CA LYS A 121 -12.59 6.79 8.01
C LYS A 121 -11.86 7.95 8.68
N MET A 122 -11.17 8.79 7.89
CA MET A 122 -10.50 9.98 8.40
C MET A 122 -11.49 11.00 8.97
N VAL A 123 -12.57 11.28 8.23
CA VAL A 123 -13.63 12.17 8.73
C VAL A 123 -14.23 11.66 10.02
N GLN A 124 -14.53 10.38 10.11
CA GLN A 124 -15.03 9.75 11.36
C GLN A 124 -14.02 9.88 12.51
N ALA A 125 -12.71 9.74 12.24
CA ALA A 125 -11.67 9.92 13.25
C ALA A 125 -11.63 11.35 13.78
N TYR A 126 -11.73 12.36 12.89
CA TYR A 126 -11.80 13.76 13.28
C TYR A 126 -13.05 14.05 14.08
N VAL A 127 -14.22 13.63 13.62
CA VAL A 127 -15.50 13.81 14.32
C VAL A 127 -15.45 13.18 15.71
N LYS A 128 -14.92 11.95 15.83
CA LYS A 128 -14.75 11.27 17.11
C LYS A 128 -13.84 12.04 18.07
N ALA A 129 -12.70 12.53 17.57
CA ALA A 129 -11.76 13.30 18.37
C ALA A 129 -12.39 14.60 18.86
N VAL A 130 -13.02 15.37 17.96
CA VAL A 130 -13.68 16.62 18.29
C VAL A 130 -14.83 16.41 19.26
N ALA A 131 -15.69 15.41 19.04
CA ALA A 131 -16.79 15.08 19.95
C ALA A 131 -16.32 14.70 21.37
N TYR A 132 -15.13 14.16 21.51
CA TYR A 132 -14.53 13.88 22.80
C TYR A 132 -13.92 15.14 23.44
N MET A 133 -13.20 15.96 22.67
CA MET A 133 -12.42 17.10 23.16
C MET A 133 -13.30 18.32 23.48
N SER A 134 -14.29 18.61 22.65
CA SER A 134 -15.15 19.79 22.77
C SER A 134 -15.87 19.88 24.14
N PRO A 135 -16.65 18.89 24.60
CA PRO A 135 -17.32 18.97 25.90
C PRO A 135 -16.36 18.98 27.10
N ARG A 136 -15.11 18.57 26.89
CA ARG A 136 -14.05 18.52 27.91
C ARG A 136 -13.15 19.75 27.88
N LYS A 137 -13.40 20.67 26.95
CA LYS A 137 -12.60 21.88 26.74
C LYS A 137 -11.12 21.57 26.56
N ILE A 138 -10.82 20.49 25.83
CA ILE A 138 -9.45 20.13 25.45
C ILE A 138 -9.13 20.93 24.18
N GLY A 139 -8.20 21.86 24.29
CA GLY A 139 -7.77 22.68 23.15
C GLY A 139 -7.04 21.84 22.11
N ALA A 140 -7.43 21.97 20.85
CA ALA A 140 -6.80 21.25 19.74
C ALA A 140 -6.69 22.16 18.50
N LEU A 141 -5.62 21.96 17.74
CA LEU A 141 -5.41 22.60 16.44
C LEU A 141 -4.87 21.56 15.47
N VAL A 142 -5.63 21.27 14.43
CA VAL A 142 -5.23 20.34 13.35
C VAL A 142 -5.20 21.08 12.04
N ALA A 143 -4.11 20.94 11.29
CA ALA A 143 -3.94 21.50 9.95
C ALA A 143 -3.77 20.35 8.95
N ILE A 144 -4.62 20.28 7.94
CA ILE A 144 -4.58 19.31 6.86
C ILE A 144 -3.97 19.99 5.64
N GLN A 145 -2.83 19.47 5.18
CA GLN A 145 -2.11 20.04 4.05
C GLN A 145 -2.95 19.93 2.77
N GLY A 146 -3.11 21.07 2.06
CA GLY A 146 -3.69 21.15 0.73
C GLY A 146 -2.64 20.94 -0.37
N ALA A 147 -2.75 21.71 -1.45
CA ALA A 147 -1.80 21.66 -2.57
C ALA A 147 -0.45 22.32 -2.22
N ARG A 148 -0.44 23.33 -1.35
CA ARG A 148 0.78 23.96 -0.86
C ARG A 148 1.43 23.12 0.21
N THR A 149 2.74 22.90 0.08
CA THR A 149 3.52 22.17 1.09
C THR A 149 3.60 22.94 2.41
N LEU A 150 3.39 22.22 3.52
CA LEU A 150 3.58 22.73 4.88
C LEU A 150 4.94 22.29 5.46
N GLN A 151 5.91 21.92 4.61
CA GLN A 151 7.21 21.37 5.05
C GLN A 151 7.97 22.30 6.03
N GLU A 152 7.83 23.59 5.86
CA GLU A 152 8.41 24.60 6.75
C GLU A 152 7.90 24.41 8.20
N TYR A 153 6.60 24.25 8.39
CA TYR A 153 6.00 24.06 9.71
C TYR A 153 6.18 22.64 10.24
N ILE A 154 6.15 21.63 9.34
CA ILE A 154 6.43 20.23 9.69
C ILE A 154 7.81 20.09 10.32
N SER A 155 8.81 20.83 9.84
CA SER A 155 10.18 20.77 10.37
C SER A 155 10.32 21.29 11.81
N THR A 156 9.34 22.04 12.31
CA THR A 156 9.34 22.57 13.68
C THR A 156 8.74 21.60 14.70
N GLY A 157 7.97 20.60 14.23
CA GLY A 157 7.24 19.67 15.07
C GLY A 157 7.99 18.38 15.39
N ILE A 158 7.35 17.56 16.20
CA ILE A 158 7.83 16.21 16.57
C ILE A 158 7.26 15.23 15.53
N PRO A 159 8.12 14.52 14.76
CA PRO A 159 7.67 13.60 13.73
C PRO A 159 6.95 12.39 14.33
N LEU A 160 5.79 12.02 13.76
CA LEU A 160 5.00 10.87 14.18
C LEU A 160 4.83 9.84 13.04
N ASP A 161 4.60 10.29 11.80
CA ASP A 161 4.31 9.45 10.62
C ASP A 161 3.27 8.34 10.91
N ALA A 162 2.20 8.69 11.61
CA ALA A 162 1.21 7.77 12.12
C ALA A 162 -0.11 7.82 11.33
N GLU A 163 -0.83 6.70 11.30
CA GLU A 163 -2.19 6.65 10.76
C GLU A 163 -3.16 7.48 11.63
N ILE A 164 -4.13 8.13 10.96
CA ILE A 164 -5.11 8.98 11.64
C ILE A 164 -6.13 8.09 12.35
N SER A 165 -6.26 8.30 13.67
CA SER A 165 -7.34 7.72 14.47
C SER A 165 -7.82 8.71 15.50
N GLY A 166 -9.10 8.62 15.86
CA GLY A 166 -9.68 9.50 16.88
C GLY A 166 -8.98 9.36 18.22
N GLU A 167 -8.59 8.14 18.57
CA GLU A 167 -7.85 7.82 19.80
C GLU A 167 -6.47 8.49 19.85
N LEU A 168 -5.74 8.46 18.75
CA LEU A 168 -4.43 9.08 18.66
C LEU A 168 -4.53 10.60 18.78
N LEU A 169 -5.46 11.22 18.03
CA LEU A 169 -5.71 12.67 18.12
C LEU A 169 -6.10 13.10 19.54
N ILE A 170 -6.98 12.36 20.20
CA ILE A 170 -7.34 12.62 21.60
C ILE A 170 -6.10 12.56 22.49
N ASN A 171 -5.29 11.51 22.39
CA ASN A 171 -4.09 11.34 23.21
C ASN A 171 -3.04 12.42 22.97
N ILE A 172 -2.89 12.89 21.74
CA ILE A 172 -1.97 14.00 21.42
C ILE A 172 -2.37 15.26 22.17
N PHE A 173 -3.66 15.62 22.19
CA PHE A 173 -4.13 16.89 22.75
C PHE A 173 -4.50 16.84 24.24
N ILE A 174 -4.38 15.69 24.91
CA ILE A 174 -4.57 15.62 26.36
C ILE A 174 -3.60 16.60 27.04
N PRO A 175 -4.10 17.52 27.89
CA PRO A 175 -3.26 18.52 28.56
C PRO A 175 -2.16 17.90 29.41
N ASN A 176 -1.02 18.57 29.51
CA ASN A 176 0.16 18.16 30.27
C ASN A 176 0.88 16.90 29.72
N THR A 177 0.64 16.53 28.45
CA THR A 177 1.43 15.52 27.75
C THR A 177 2.50 16.17 26.86
N PRO A 178 3.57 15.47 26.48
CA PRO A 178 4.65 16.05 25.67
C PRO A 178 4.23 16.49 24.25
N LEU A 179 3.07 16.03 23.74
CA LEU A 179 2.63 16.25 22.37
C LEU A 179 1.50 17.28 22.23
N HIS A 180 0.98 17.85 23.32
CA HIS A 180 -0.26 18.63 23.29
C HIS A 180 -0.07 20.11 22.91
N ASP A 181 1.15 20.62 23.02
CA ASP A 181 1.42 22.06 22.78
C ASP A 181 1.82 22.29 21.31
N GLY A 182 1.00 23.01 20.59
CA GLY A 182 1.16 23.29 19.17
C GLY A 182 0.10 22.64 18.28
N ALA A 183 0.39 22.56 16.99
CA ALA A 183 -0.51 22.01 15.98
C ALA A 183 -0.12 20.58 15.59
N VAL A 184 -1.13 19.79 15.23
CA VAL A 184 -0.97 18.57 14.46
C VAL A 184 -1.05 18.91 12.99
N ILE A 185 -0.07 18.45 12.19
CA ILE A 185 -0.13 18.59 10.74
C ILE A 185 -0.35 17.22 10.12
N VAL A 186 -1.39 17.15 9.27
CA VAL A 186 -1.73 15.97 8.48
C VAL A 186 -1.24 16.17 7.05
N ARG A 187 -0.56 15.16 6.51
CA ARG A 187 -0.06 15.12 5.13
C ARG A 187 -0.14 13.70 4.59
N ASN A 188 -0.64 13.54 3.35
CA ASN A 188 -0.78 12.23 2.68
C ASN A 188 -1.53 11.22 3.56
N ASP A 189 -2.66 11.63 4.12
CA ASP A 189 -3.56 10.84 4.97
C ASP A 189 -2.91 10.28 6.23
N LYS A 190 -1.83 10.92 6.70
CA LYS A 190 -1.12 10.56 7.93
C LYS A 190 -0.89 11.78 8.81
N ILE A 191 -0.83 11.56 10.11
CA ILE A 191 -0.32 12.56 11.04
C ILE A 191 1.20 12.64 10.84
N ALA A 192 1.67 13.70 10.17
CA ALA A 192 3.08 13.90 9.91
C ALA A 192 3.85 14.28 11.19
N VAL A 193 3.33 15.27 11.92
CA VAL A 193 3.95 15.80 13.14
C VAL A 193 2.90 16.26 14.15
N SER A 194 3.28 16.34 15.40
CA SER A 194 2.62 17.14 16.46
C SER A 194 3.55 18.25 16.94
N CYS A 195 3.06 19.13 17.80
CA CYS A 195 3.81 20.26 18.36
C CYS A 195 4.36 21.20 17.26
N ALA A 196 3.74 21.28 16.10
CA ALA A 196 4.19 22.18 15.05
C ALA A 196 3.84 23.64 15.39
N TYR A 197 4.78 24.54 15.13
CA TYR A 197 4.56 25.98 15.28
C TYR A 197 4.03 26.55 13.97
N LEU A 198 2.84 27.17 14.04
CA LEU A 198 2.19 27.82 12.90
C LEU A 198 2.28 29.36 13.05
N PRO A 199 2.23 30.10 11.94
CA PRO A 199 2.25 31.57 12.00
C PRO A 199 1.00 32.09 12.70
N LEU A 200 1.16 33.07 13.53
CA LEU A 200 0.03 33.79 14.14
C LEU A 200 -0.42 34.92 13.23
N THR A 201 -1.73 35.11 13.10
CA THR A 201 -2.26 36.27 12.37
C THR A 201 -1.88 37.58 13.07
N GLU A 202 -1.47 38.56 12.26
CA GLU A 202 -1.19 39.92 12.70
C GLU A 202 -2.46 40.83 12.67
N ASN A 203 -3.59 40.29 12.25
CA ASN A 203 -4.83 41.05 12.13
C ASN A 203 -5.36 41.47 13.51
N THR A 204 -5.30 42.75 13.81
CA THR A 204 -5.77 43.34 15.07
C THR A 204 -7.29 43.40 15.19
N GLY A 205 -8.03 43.19 14.10
CA GLY A 205 -9.49 43.17 14.08
C GLY A 205 -10.13 41.89 14.64
N ILE A 206 -9.31 40.87 14.95
CA ILE A 206 -9.79 39.62 15.50
C ILE A 206 -10.11 39.75 16.98
N SER A 207 -11.29 39.25 17.40
CA SER A 207 -11.73 39.30 18.79
C SER A 207 -10.66 38.73 19.74
N LYS A 208 -10.53 39.38 20.91
CA LYS A 208 -9.61 38.94 21.97
C LYS A 208 -10.04 37.62 22.61
N GLU A 209 -11.25 37.16 22.36
CA GLU A 209 -11.77 35.85 22.79
C GLU A 209 -11.11 34.69 22.09
N PHE A 210 -10.43 34.93 20.96
CA PHE A 210 -9.69 33.88 20.24
C PHE A 210 -8.28 33.70 20.85
N GLY A 211 -8.04 32.54 21.46
CA GLY A 211 -6.74 32.13 21.97
C GLY A 211 -5.70 31.89 20.88
N THR A 212 -4.50 31.51 21.31
CA THR A 212 -3.33 31.31 20.42
C THR A 212 -3.58 30.30 19.30
N ARG A 213 -4.28 29.19 19.58
CA ARG A 213 -4.61 28.17 18.57
C ARG A 213 -5.51 28.71 17.46
N HIS A 214 -6.49 29.54 17.79
CA HIS A 214 -7.35 30.20 16.78
C HIS A 214 -6.54 31.17 15.92
N ARG A 215 -5.68 31.97 16.54
CA ARG A 215 -4.81 32.94 15.82
C ARG A 215 -3.82 32.21 14.92
N ALA A 216 -3.33 31.04 15.33
CA ALA A 216 -2.46 30.20 14.50
C ALA A 216 -3.22 29.58 13.31
N ALA A 217 -4.47 29.13 13.50
CA ALA A 217 -5.29 28.63 12.42
C ALA A 217 -5.56 29.70 11.36
N ILE A 218 -5.93 30.91 11.81
CA ILE A 218 -6.18 32.06 10.92
C ILE A 218 -4.88 32.44 10.21
N GLY A 219 -3.74 32.56 10.93
CA GLY A 219 -2.45 32.91 10.35
C GLY A 219 -2.00 31.91 9.28
N LEU A 220 -2.24 30.62 9.49
CA LEU A 220 -1.96 29.62 8.48
C LEU A 220 -2.86 29.76 7.25
N SER A 221 -4.15 30.09 7.43
CA SER A 221 -5.09 30.31 6.33
C SER A 221 -4.77 31.54 5.48
N GLU A 222 -4.04 32.52 6.01
CA GLU A 222 -3.58 33.69 5.28
C GLU A 222 -2.43 33.38 4.29
N VAL A 223 -1.65 32.33 4.58
CA VAL A 223 -0.42 32.00 3.81
C VAL A 223 -0.50 30.67 3.07
N SER A 224 -1.51 29.84 3.33
CA SER A 224 -1.64 28.50 2.72
C SER A 224 -3.10 28.18 2.37
N ASP A 225 -3.28 27.10 1.62
CA ASP A 225 -4.57 26.49 1.28
C ASP A 225 -4.90 25.29 2.20
N ALA A 226 -4.23 25.20 3.33
CA ALA A 226 -4.47 24.14 4.30
C ALA A 226 -5.86 24.30 4.95
N PHE A 227 -6.54 23.17 5.13
CA PHE A 227 -7.75 23.13 5.94
C PHE A 227 -7.39 23.02 7.42
N THR A 228 -7.93 23.91 8.25
CA THR A 228 -7.67 23.90 9.70
C THR A 228 -8.97 23.80 10.49
N PHE A 229 -8.93 23.04 11.59
CA PHE A 229 -9.98 23.11 12.59
C PHE A 229 -9.39 23.24 14.01
N VAL A 230 -10.12 23.93 14.86
CA VAL A 230 -9.70 24.26 16.22
C VAL A 230 -10.79 23.85 17.19
N VAL A 231 -10.40 23.32 18.35
CA VAL A 231 -11.26 23.18 19.52
C VAL A 231 -10.77 24.15 20.58
N SER A 232 -11.66 25.02 21.05
CA SER A 232 -11.35 26.01 22.07
C SER A 232 -11.18 25.37 23.43
N GLU A 233 -10.09 25.67 24.13
CA GLU A 233 -9.87 25.25 25.51
C GLU A 233 -10.70 26.05 26.52
N GLU A 234 -11.19 27.23 26.15
CA GLU A 234 -11.99 28.06 27.02
C GLU A 234 -13.49 27.73 26.94
N THR A 235 -14.01 27.64 25.72
CA THR A 235 -15.44 27.45 25.46
C THR A 235 -15.81 26.02 25.09
N GLY A 236 -14.88 25.24 24.51
CA GLY A 236 -15.14 23.98 23.84
C GLY A 236 -15.73 24.14 22.43
N GLY A 237 -15.91 25.38 21.96
CA GLY A 237 -16.36 25.66 20.58
C GLY A 237 -15.37 25.14 19.52
N ILE A 238 -15.90 24.85 18.33
CA ILE A 238 -15.16 24.33 17.18
C ILE A 238 -15.17 25.39 16.09
#